data_46144a94508d8243904e83c611162ca3
#
_entry.id   46144a94508d8243904e83c611162ca3
#
_cell.length_a   1.000
_cell.length_b   1.000
_cell.length_c   1.000
_cell.angle_alpha   90.00
_cell.angle_beta   90.00
_cell.angle_gamma   90.00
#
_symmetry.space_group_name_H-M   'P 1'
#
loop_
_entity.id
_entity.type
_entity.pdbx_description
1 polymer ?
#
loop_
_entity_poly.entity_id
_entity_poly.type
_entity_poly.pdbx_seq_one_letter_code
_entity_poly.pdbx_strand_id
1 'polypeptide(L)'
;MKRRDFINGTLMVAGASILPGCMHNSVSNKINPLYYPPSLTGLRGSHPGSNTHAHEIALNKKSDWGPATKLDETYDLVVVGGGISGLSAAYFYQQKHGKNKKVLILDNHDDFGGHAKRNEHKIDGKTLISYGGSQSIVEPKHGSKVVHALLKDIGVEIERFISAYDHDFYKKNNLGSVTYFNKKTFGKDKVVRHPYCNYPNYVEGLIGGKLTNKDAAKEAPLSKKGKQQLLEVLNGGLHKIDVPKNELNNYIRSHSYFDYLKNTLGVDDPGVLRMARHSALDWAVSGTDLMNIETAKSCGALGFIQKAVYDEENPYIYHFPDGNASIARALVKKMIPSVAEGKNAEELILSKFDYRKLDRFSNDVRIRLNSTVVNVRHVGNPKNSSEVFVTYINNNKSIEIKTKNVVMACYNMMIPHIVSDLPEEQASALRLQSKSPLQYSSVSLRNWRAMKEMEIGMAMSPGNMHQTVFMDFPVSMGGYKYTKTPEDPCVIQMISCPYGETVGAPLLEQYREARYKMLGLQFKDYEEEIRSHLSGMLPKNLFDFNKDVKSITVNRWAHGYTVSGPNNSIKKGRQPFGRITIANCDSAGSADVKDAINMASRAVNELG
;
A
#
# COMPACT_ATOMS: atom_id res chain seq x y z
N MET A 1 26.13 -14.94 6.11
CA MET A 1 25.88 -13.85 7.08
C MET A 1 25.96 -14.42 8.48
N LYS A 2 26.83 -13.90 9.33
CA LYS A 2 26.89 -14.34 10.72
C LYS A 2 25.68 -13.76 11.46
N ARG A 3 25.00 -14.58 12.27
CA ARG A 3 23.81 -14.23 13.08
C ARG A 3 23.90 -12.91 13.88
N ARG A 4 25.06 -12.31 13.99
CA ARG A 4 25.33 -11.08 14.75
C ARG A 4 24.83 -9.78 14.10
N ASP A 5 24.68 -9.73 12.78
CA ASP A 5 24.32 -8.50 12.09
C ASP A 5 22.79 -8.28 12.02
N PHE A 6 22.02 -9.31 12.37
CA PHE A 6 20.56 -9.30 12.40
C PHE A 6 19.94 -8.88 13.75
N ILE A 7 20.73 -8.87 14.83
CA ILE A 7 20.23 -8.69 16.21
C ILE A 7 20.30 -7.22 16.69
N ASN A 8 20.99 -6.34 16.00
CA ASN A 8 21.18 -4.94 16.42
C ASN A 8 19.97 -4.02 16.26
N GLY A 9 18.82 -4.55 15.83
CA GLY A 9 17.57 -3.79 15.69
C GLY A 9 16.60 -3.89 16.88
N THR A 10 16.84 -4.73 17.88
CA THR A 10 15.76 -5.10 18.82
C THR A 10 16.08 -4.94 20.33
N LEU A 11 17.18 -4.34 20.73
CA LEU A 11 17.45 -4.17 22.18
C LEU A 11 18.18 -2.86 22.46
N MET A 12 17.42 -1.83 22.85
CA MET A 12 17.83 -0.84 23.86
C MET A 12 16.59 -0.10 24.40
N VAL A 13 15.93 -0.72 25.35
CA VAL A 13 15.13 -0.03 26.37
C VAL A 13 15.53 -0.64 27.71
N ALA A 14 16.49 -0.04 28.38
CA ALA A 14 16.63 -0.09 29.84
C ALA A 14 17.67 0.93 30.32
N GLY A 15 17.26 1.79 31.23
CA GLY A 15 18.10 2.38 32.26
C GLY A 15 18.62 3.81 32.03
N ALA A 16 17.89 4.79 32.53
CA ALA A 16 18.49 6.01 33.08
C ALA A 16 17.68 6.47 34.31
N SER A 17 18.34 6.45 35.44
CA SER A 17 17.89 6.88 36.76
C SER A 17 17.71 8.40 36.86
N ILE A 18 16.82 8.80 37.73
CA ILE A 18 16.19 10.10 37.97
C ILE A 18 17.06 10.99 38.85
N LEU A 19 17.14 12.29 38.51
CA LEU A 19 17.35 13.38 39.49
C LEU A 19 16.26 14.46 39.24
N PRO A 20 15.69 15.05 40.31
CA PRO A 20 14.58 15.99 40.16
C PRO A 20 15.07 17.43 39.98
N GLY A 21 14.61 18.06 38.92
CA GLY A 21 14.73 19.51 38.71
C GLY A 21 13.49 20.00 37.99
N CYS A 22 12.85 21.04 38.49
CA CYS A 22 11.69 21.68 37.92
C CYS A 22 11.84 21.94 36.42
N MET A 23 11.07 21.23 35.60
CA MET A 23 11.00 21.47 34.17
C MET A 23 9.55 21.48 33.71
N HIS A 24 9.24 22.47 32.90
CA HIS A 24 8.08 22.50 32.03
C HIS A 24 7.91 21.14 31.32
N ASN A 25 6.78 20.47 31.57
CA ASN A 25 6.48 19.16 30.97
C ASN A 25 6.15 19.30 29.48
N SER A 26 7.16 19.47 28.64
CA SER A 26 7.05 19.13 27.23
C SER A 26 7.39 17.65 27.10
N VAL A 27 6.46 16.82 26.62
CA VAL A 27 6.72 15.43 26.23
C VAL A 27 7.53 15.47 24.94
N SER A 28 8.80 15.83 25.02
CA SER A 28 9.72 15.67 23.89
C SER A 28 10.21 14.22 23.90
N ASN A 29 9.67 13.37 23.03
CA ASN A 29 10.28 12.08 22.71
C ASN A 29 11.70 12.35 22.22
N LYS A 30 12.73 12.04 23.01
CA LYS A 30 14.12 12.04 22.55
C LYS A 30 14.28 10.92 21.53
N ILE A 31 13.95 11.20 20.26
CA ILE A 31 14.17 10.27 19.16
C ILE A 31 15.69 10.06 19.05
N ASN A 32 16.12 8.79 19.07
CA ASN A 32 17.51 8.42 18.83
C ASN A 32 17.98 9.10 17.52
N PRO A 33 19.09 9.86 17.53
CA PRO A 33 19.59 10.55 16.33
C PRO A 33 19.86 9.62 15.15
N LEU A 34 20.07 8.32 15.41
CA LEU A 34 20.30 7.30 14.40
C LEU A 34 19.00 6.63 13.92
N TYR A 35 17.84 6.96 14.55
CA TYR A 35 16.57 6.37 14.17
C TYR A 35 16.05 6.98 12.87
N TYR A 36 15.99 6.16 11.83
CA TYR A 36 15.55 6.56 10.50
C TYR A 36 14.69 5.44 9.88
N PRO A 37 13.36 5.51 10.02
CA PRO A 37 12.43 4.46 9.62
C PRO A 37 12.62 3.92 8.20
N PRO A 38 12.90 4.74 7.16
CA PRO A 38 13.09 4.22 5.81
C PRO A 38 14.25 3.21 5.65
N SER A 39 15.23 3.22 6.55
CA SER A 39 16.36 2.27 6.52
C SER A 39 16.14 0.99 7.35
N LEU A 40 14.98 0.87 8.02
CA LEU A 40 14.65 -0.31 8.79
C LEU A 40 14.15 -1.43 7.89
N THR A 41 14.63 -2.64 8.13
CA THR A 41 14.24 -3.87 7.42
C THR A 41 13.35 -4.76 8.30
N GLY A 42 12.95 -5.91 7.81
CA GLY A 42 12.05 -6.82 8.52
C GLY A 42 10.58 -6.44 8.32
N LEU A 43 9.75 -6.63 9.36
CA LEU A 43 8.33 -6.30 9.29
C LEU A 43 8.10 -4.80 9.38
N ARG A 44 7.47 -4.23 8.34
CA ARG A 44 7.10 -2.82 8.24
C ARG A 44 5.61 -2.68 7.88
N GLY A 45 5.14 -1.47 7.63
CA GLY A 45 3.71 -1.21 7.52
C GLY A 45 3.01 -1.50 8.86
N SER A 46 2.15 -2.50 8.92
CA SER A 46 1.63 -3.03 10.21
C SER A 46 2.76 -3.74 10.96
N HIS A 47 3.73 -2.99 11.45
CA HIS A 47 4.86 -3.49 12.22
C HIS A 47 4.44 -3.86 13.65
N PRO A 48 5.23 -4.69 14.38
CA PRO A 48 4.89 -5.05 15.76
C PRO A 48 4.62 -3.82 16.63
N GLY A 49 3.48 -3.81 17.32
CA GLY A 49 3.06 -2.72 18.20
C GLY A 49 2.24 -1.60 17.54
N SER A 50 2.35 -1.39 16.23
CA SER A 50 1.69 -0.26 15.55
C SER A 50 0.16 -0.26 15.66
N ASN A 51 -0.46 -1.43 15.69
CA ASN A 51 -1.92 -1.57 15.73
C ASN A 51 -2.46 -2.04 17.10
N THR A 52 -1.61 -2.16 18.13
CA THR A 52 -2.01 -2.73 19.43
C THR A 52 -3.21 -2.01 20.01
N HIS A 53 -3.13 -0.70 20.19
CA HIS A 53 -4.23 0.07 20.80
C HIS A 53 -5.46 0.16 19.88
N ALA A 54 -5.27 0.21 18.57
CA ALA A 54 -6.39 0.16 17.62
C ALA A 54 -7.16 -1.17 17.71
N HIS A 55 -6.46 -2.30 17.87
CA HIS A 55 -7.07 -3.61 18.09
C HIS A 55 -7.74 -3.71 19.48
N GLU A 56 -7.14 -3.13 20.52
CA GLU A 56 -7.77 -3.07 21.85
C GLU A 56 -9.14 -2.37 21.79
N ILE A 57 -9.23 -1.26 21.05
CA ILE A 57 -10.52 -0.55 20.86
C ILE A 57 -11.48 -1.38 20.03
N ALA A 58 -11.05 -1.82 18.85
CA ALA A 58 -11.96 -2.39 17.86
C ALA A 58 -12.42 -3.82 18.24
N LEU A 59 -11.51 -4.65 18.74
CA LEU A 59 -11.76 -6.08 19.02
C LEU A 59 -12.15 -6.30 20.49
N ASN A 60 -11.43 -5.67 21.43
CA ASN A 60 -11.61 -5.87 22.85
C ASN A 60 -12.56 -4.84 23.51
N LYS A 61 -13.06 -3.87 22.71
CA LYS A 61 -13.97 -2.80 23.18
C LYS A 61 -13.40 -1.99 24.35
N LYS A 62 -12.07 -1.87 24.43
CA LYS A 62 -11.42 -1.10 25.48
C LYS A 62 -11.80 0.37 25.38
N SER A 63 -12.35 0.92 26.45
CA SER A 63 -12.75 2.32 26.60
C SER A 63 -12.01 3.04 27.72
N ASP A 64 -11.54 2.30 28.73
CA ASP A 64 -10.74 2.85 29.83
C ASP A 64 -9.24 2.79 29.50
N TRP A 65 -8.63 3.96 29.41
CA TRP A 65 -7.21 4.16 29.14
C TRP A 65 -6.47 4.75 30.36
N GLY A 66 -7.11 4.73 31.53
CA GLY A 66 -6.61 5.36 32.73
C GLY A 66 -6.65 6.89 32.67
N PRO A 67 -6.16 7.57 33.72
CA PRO A 67 -6.19 9.02 33.80
C PRO A 67 -5.30 9.64 32.72
N ALA A 68 -5.88 10.51 31.90
CA ALA A 68 -5.15 11.18 30.84
C ALA A 68 -4.32 12.37 31.38
N THR A 69 -3.07 12.45 30.99
CA THR A 69 -2.26 13.65 31.21
C THR A 69 -2.78 14.75 30.28
N LYS A 70 -3.23 15.84 30.84
CA LYS A 70 -3.63 17.03 30.07
C LYS A 70 -2.38 17.83 29.73
N LEU A 71 -2.16 18.05 28.44
CA LEU A 71 -1.11 18.94 27.98
C LEU A 71 -1.67 20.35 27.80
N ASP A 72 -0.91 21.35 28.19
CA ASP A 72 -1.21 22.76 27.89
C ASP A 72 -0.78 23.10 26.44
N GLU A 73 -1.29 22.29 25.51
CA GLU A 73 -1.10 22.47 24.07
C GLU A 73 -2.47 22.66 23.42
N THR A 74 -2.64 23.77 22.71
CA THR A 74 -3.87 24.08 21.97
C THR A 74 -3.59 24.10 20.47
N TYR A 75 -4.52 23.57 19.70
CA TYR A 75 -4.41 23.48 18.24
C TYR A 75 -5.65 24.04 17.55
N ASP A 76 -5.45 24.62 16.36
CA ASP A 76 -6.56 24.99 15.49
C ASP A 76 -7.14 23.75 14.80
N LEU A 77 -6.27 22.76 14.50
CA LEU A 77 -6.64 21.49 13.89
C LEU A 77 -5.82 20.34 14.47
N VAL A 78 -6.48 19.22 14.76
CA VAL A 78 -5.85 17.91 14.91
C VAL A 78 -6.23 17.01 13.74
N VAL A 79 -5.24 16.36 13.13
CA VAL A 79 -5.42 15.39 12.07
C VAL A 79 -5.08 14.00 12.60
N VAL A 80 -6.02 13.07 12.48
CA VAL A 80 -5.85 11.67 12.91
C VAL A 80 -5.45 10.80 11.74
N GLY A 81 -4.16 10.53 11.62
CA GLY A 81 -3.52 9.79 10.53
C GLY A 81 -2.58 10.67 9.70
N GLY A 82 -1.31 10.26 9.61
CA GLY A 82 -0.22 10.95 8.88
C GLY A 82 0.01 10.43 7.47
N GLY A 83 -0.99 9.80 6.84
CA GLY A 83 -0.95 9.42 5.43
C GLY A 83 -1.07 10.64 4.50
N ILE A 84 -0.97 10.42 3.18
CA ILE A 84 -1.06 11.52 2.18
C ILE A 84 -2.34 12.34 2.38
N SER A 85 -3.47 11.72 2.70
CA SER A 85 -4.72 12.43 2.96
C SER A 85 -4.61 13.35 4.17
N GLY A 86 -4.08 12.87 5.29
CA GLY A 86 -3.90 13.69 6.50
C GLY A 86 -2.88 14.81 6.31
N LEU A 87 -1.76 14.52 5.66
CA LEU A 87 -0.76 15.53 5.32
C LEU A 87 -1.34 16.62 4.39
N SER A 88 -2.15 16.21 3.39
CA SER A 88 -2.85 17.14 2.50
C SER A 88 -3.90 17.97 3.24
N ALA A 89 -4.61 17.37 4.23
CA ALA A 89 -5.58 18.11 5.04
C ALA A 89 -4.91 19.19 5.89
N ALA A 90 -3.77 18.89 6.52
CA ALA A 90 -2.99 19.88 7.25
C ALA A 90 -2.49 21.01 6.33
N TYR A 91 -1.98 20.66 5.14
CA TYR A 91 -1.57 21.62 4.13
C TYR A 91 -2.74 22.53 3.69
N PHE A 92 -3.88 21.96 3.28
CA PHE A 92 -5.04 22.75 2.83
C PHE A 92 -5.62 23.60 3.95
N TYR A 93 -5.60 23.13 5.19
CA TYR A 93 -6.05 23.93 6.34
C TYR A 93 -5.20 25.20 6.49
N GLN A 94 -3.87 25.08 6.43
CA GLN A 94 -2.98 26.25 6.48
C GLN A 94 -3.14 27.16 5.26
N GLN A 95 -3.39 26.60 4.06
CA GLN A 95 -3.64 27.42 2.88
C GLN A 95 -4.93 28.24 3.01
N LYS A 96 -5.98 27.67 3.59
CA LYS A 96 -7.30 28.32 3.76
C LYS A 96 -7.32 29.31 4.91
N HIS A 97 -6.75 28.97 6.06
CA HIS A 97 -6.90 29.70 7.33
C HIS A 97 -5.66 30.48 7.77
N GLY A 98 -4.53 30.32 7.09
CA GLY A 98 -3.26 31.00 7.37
C GLY A 98 -2.15 30.05 7.81
N LYS A 99 -0.93 30.35 7.38
CA LYS A 99 0.28 29.50 7.63
C LYS A 99 0.67 29.40 9.12
N ASN A 100 0.25 30.36 9.93
CA ASN A 100 0.51 30.41 11.37
C ASN A 100 -0.47 29.54 12.19
N LYS A 101 -1.42 28.86 11.55
CA LYS A 101 -2.36 27.97 12.24
C LYS A 101 -1.63 26.77 12.79
N LYS A 102 -1.92 26.47 14.07
CA LYS A 102 -1.31 25.34 14.79
C LYS A 102 -2.02 24.04 14.45
N VAL A 103 -1.30 23.13 13.81
CA VAL A 103 -1.82 21.82 13.38
C VAL A 103 -0.99 20.71 14.02
N LEU A 104 -1.66 19.73 14.62
CA LEU A 104 -1.04 18.49 15.09
C LEU A 104 -1.54 17.31 14.27
N ILE A 105 -0.61 16.56 13.68
CA ILE A 105 -0.89 15.29 13.02
C ILE A 105 -0.46 14.17 13.96
N LEU A 106 -1.37 13.25 14.27
CA LEU A 106 -1.13 12.07 15.11
C LEU A 106 -1.12 10.82 14.23
N ASP A 107 -0.05 10.03 14.28
CA ASP A 107 0.04 8.76 13.56
C ASP A 107 0.47 7.62 14.49
N ASN A 108 -0.17 6.47 14.38
CA ASN A 108 0.13 5.29 15.19
C ASN A 108 1.38 4.53 14.73
N HIS A 109 1.90 4.83 13.55
CA HIS A 109 3.16 4.27 13.05
C HIS A 109 4.37 5.09 13.53
N ASP A 110 5.54 4.51 13.35
CA ASP A 110 6.85 5.13 13.61
C ASP A 110 7.35 6.01 12.46
N ASP A 111 6.55 6.16 11.40
CA ASP A 111 6.84 6.92 10.20
C ASP A 111 5.56 7.52 9.63
N PHE A 112 5.68 8.65 8.94
CA PHE A 112 4.59 9.30 8.20
C PHE A 112 4.40 8.70 6.81
N GLY A 113 3.37 9.14 6.09
CA GLY A 113 3.06 8.73 4.72
C GLY A 113 1.98 7.64 4.62
N GLY A 114 1.58 6.99 5.73
CA GLY A 114 0.59 5.91 5.70
C GLY A 114 1.04 4.76 4.81
N HIS A 115 0.27 4.39 3.79
CA HIS A 115 0.66 3.36 2.81
C HIS A 115 1.80 3.80 1.87
N ALA A 116 2.05 5.09 1.75
CA ALA A 116 3.15 5.65 0.97
C ALA A 116 4.46 5.59 1.78
N LYS A 117 4.97 4.38 2.00
CA LYS A 117 6.22 4.10 2.73
C LYS A 117 7.41 4.05 1.78
N ARG A 118 8.51 4.60 2.23
CA ARG A 118 9.83 4.50 1.60
C ARG A 118 10.65 3.42 2.29
N ASN A 119 11.34 2.60 1.50
CA ASN A 119 12.35 1.66 1.97
C ASN A 119 13.71 2.03 1.37
N GLU A 120 14.76 2.00 2.19
CA GLU A 120 16.14 2.22 1.77
C GLU A 120 16.99 1.00 2.11
N HIS A 121 17.68 0.49 1.11
CA HIS A 121 18.60 -0.64 1.23
C HIS A 121 20.02 -0.17 0.91
N LYS A 122 21.01 -0.65 1.66
CA LYS A 122 22.41 -0.31 1.39
C LYS A 122 23.18 -1.55 0.96
N ILE A 123 23.80 -1.49 -0.22
CA ILE A 123 24.63 -2.56 -0.77
C ILE A 123 25.91 -1.91 -1.32
N ASP A 124 27.07 -2.30 -0.78
CA ASP A 124 28.40 -1.85 -1.22
C ASP A 124 28.49 -0.31 -1.39
N GLY A 125 27.97 0.43 -0.40
CA GLY A 125 27.95 1.90 -0.37
C GLY A 125 26.87 2.55 -1.23
N LYS A 126 26.17 1.81 -2.10
CA LYS A 126 25.04 2.32 -2.89
C LYS A 126 23.75 2.29 -2.05
N THR A 127 22.95 3.35 -2.13
CA THR A 127 21.59 3.38 -1.58
C THR A 127 20.60 2.98 -2.67
N LEU A 128 19.87 1.91 -2.44
CA LEU A 128 18.75 1.49 -3.28
C LEU A 128 17.47 1.94 -2.61
N ILE A 129 16.55 2.46 -3.40
CA ILE A 129 15.27 3.00 -2.93
C ILE A 129 14.16 2.14 -3.50
N SER A 130 13.15 1.87 -2.67
CA SER A 130 11.93 1.19 -3.09
C SER A 130 10.72 1.68 -2.27
N TYR A 131 9.54 1.28 -2.67
CA TYR A 131 8.29 1.66 -2.00
C TYR A 131 7.69 0.48 -1.22
N GLY A 132 6.88 0.81 -0.22
CA GLY A 132 6.27 -0.20 0.66
C GLY A 132 4.75 -0.28 0.56
N GLY A 133 4.13 0.27 -0.49
CA GLY A 133 2.67 0.21 -0.63
C GLY A 133 2.15 1.06 -1.79
N SER A 134 1.89 2.35 -1.56
CA SER A 134 1.38 3.25 -2.60
C SER A 134 2.43 3.48 -3.69
N GLN A 135 2.14 3.03 -4.90
CA GLN A 135 3.11 2.88 -5.98
C GLN A 135 3.14 4.10 -6.91
N SER A 136 2.13 4.26 -7.75
CA SER A 136 2.12 5.24 -8.85
C SER A 136 1.06 6.31 -8.66
N ILE A 137 1.21 7.44 -9.35
CA ILE A 137 0.14 8.39 -9.60
C ILE A 137 -0.57 7.92 -10.87
N VAL A 138 -1.76 7.35 -10.75
CA VAL A 138 -2.51 6.85 -11.91
C VAL A 138 -3.06 8.02 -12.70
N GLU A 139 -2.79 8.09 -14.01
CA GLU A 139 -3.30 9.11 -14.93
C GLU A 139 -3.27 10.54 -14.34
N PRO A 140 -2.10 11.06 -13.95
CA PRO A 140 -2.02 12.34 -13.24
C PRO A 140 -2.55 13.51 -14.07
N LYS A 141 -2.51 13.42 -15.40
CA LYS A 141 -3.05 14.45 -16.32
C LYS A 141 -4.56 14.64 -16.18
N HIS A 142 -5.28 13.60 -15.77
CA HIS A 142 -6.74 13.63 -15.49
C HIS A 142 -7.06 14.02 -14.04
N GLY A 143 -6.08 14.47 -13.26
CA GLY A 143 -6.28 14.98 -11.91
C GLY A 143 -7.18 16.22 -11.87
N SER A 144 -7.87 16.42 -10.74
CA SER A 144 -8.63 17.64 -10.50
C SER A 144 -7.69 18.87 -10.41
N LYS A 145 -8.26 20.07 -10.55
CA LYS A 145 -7.51 21.35 -10.35
C LYS A 145 -6.83 21.38 -8.97
N VAL A 146 -7.46 20.81 -7.94
CA VAL A 146 -6.91 20.75 -6.58
C VAL A 146 -5.67 19.85 -6.54
N VAL A 147 -5.72 18.69 -7.18
CA VAL A 147 -4.60 17.77 -7.27
C VAL A 147 -3.42 18.42 -8.02
N HIS A 148 -3.67 19.01 -9.19
CA HIS A 148 -2.63 19.69 -9.97
C HIS A 148 -2.00 20.85 -9.20
N ALA A 149 -2.81 21.68 -8.54
CA ALA A 149 -2.32 22.80 -7.74
C ALA A 149 -1.43 22.34 -6.58
N LEU A 150 -1.84 21.29 -5.85
CA LEU A 150 -1.05 20.73 -4.76
C LEU A 150 0.26 20.13 -5.29
N LEU A 151 0.22 19.27 -6.32
CA LEU A 151 1.43 18.64 -6.88
C LEU A 151 2.43 19.71 -7.34
N LYS A 152 1.98 20.73 -8.04
CA LYS A 152 2.81 21.86 -8.46
C LYS A 152 3.42 22.60 -7.26
N ASP A 153 2.64 22.90 -6.21
CA ASP A 153 3.10 23.67 -5.05
C ASP A 153 4.13 22.91 -4.20
N ILE A 154 4.07 21.58 -4.19
CA ILE A 154 5.09 20.73 -3.54
C ILE A 154 6.25 20.36 -4.47
N GLY A 155 6.28 20.92 -5.68
CA GLY A 155 7.38 20.75 -6.63
C GLY A 155 7.40 19.41 -7.35
N VAL A 156 6.23 18.82 -7.62
CA VAL A 156 6.07 17.63 -8.46
C VAL A 156 5.74 18.06 -9.88
N GLU A 157 6.65 17.80 -10.80
CA GLU A 157 6.50 18.10 -12.22
C GLU A 157 6.11 16.82 -12.98
N ILE A 158 4.84 16.74 -13.45
CA ILE A 158 4.30 15.51 -14.07
C ILE A 158 5.09 15.12 -15.33
N GLU A 159 5.44 16.07 -16.17
CA GLU A 159 6.17 15.80 -17.43
C GLU A 159 7.60 15.25 -17.17
N ARG A 160 8.15 15.50 -15.98
CA ARG A 160 9.48 15.01 -15.60
C ARG A 160 9.55 13.49 -15.53
N PHE A 161 8.45 12.81 -15.24
CA PHE A 161 8.41 11.34 -15.17
C PHE A 161 8.70 10.68 -16.51
N ILE A 162 8.29 11.30 -17.63
CA ILE A 162 8.53 10.77 -18.98
C ILE A 162 10.04 10.62 -19.22
N SER A 163 10.83 11.67 -18.91
CA SER A 163 12.29 11.64 -19.09
C SER A 163 13.05 10.90 -17.98
N ALA A 164 12.40 10.61 -16.86
CA ALA A 164 13.00 9.86 -15.75
C ALA A 164 12.90 8.34 -15.93
N TYR A 165 11.94 7.88 -16.72
CA TYR A 165 11.71 6.47 -17.02
C TYR A 165 12.63 6.01 -18.15
N ASP A 166 13.31 4.86 -18.01
CA ASP A 166 14.07 4.21 -19.09
C ASP A 166 13.13 3.31 -19.91
N HIS A 167 12.53 3.89 -20.94
CA HIS A 167 11.55 3.24 -21.82
C HIS A 167 12.08 1.97 -22.53
N ASP A 168 13.40 1.84 -22.65
CA ASP A 168 14.03 0.72 -23.31
C ASP A 168 14.61 -0.33 -22.35
N PHE A 169 14.58 -0.10 -21.04
CA PHE A 169 15.27 -0.96 -20.07
C PHE A 169 14.93 -2.45 -20.24
N TYR A 170 13.65 -2.78 -20.25
CA TYR A 170 13.18 -4.16 -20.37
C TYR A 170 13.53 -4.74 -21.74
N LYS A 171 13.33 -3.97 -22.82
CA LYS A 171 13.60 -4.38 -24.18
C LYS A 171 15.10 -4.61 -24.43
N LYS A 172 15.97 -3.67 -24.05
CA LYS A 172 17.44 -3.80 -24.15
C LYS A 172 17.96 -5.02 -23.41
N ASN A 173 17.34 -5.36 -22.29
CA ASN A 173 17.73 -6.48 -21.46
C ASN A 173 16.97 -7.77 -21.78
N ASN A 174 16.10 -7.78 -22.81
CA ASN A 174 15.26 -8.92 -23.18
C ASN A 174 14.45 -9.47 -21.99
N LEU A 175 13.94 -8.58 -21.12
CA LEU A 175 13.20 -8.93 -19.93
C LEU A 175 11.70 -8.96 -20.23
N GLY A 176 11.06 -10.06 -19.88
CA GLY A 176 9.67 -10.30 -20.23
C GLY A 176 8.82 -10.76 -19.05
N SER A 177 7.57 -11.06 -19.37
CA SER A 177 6.60 -11.62 -18.44
C SER A 177 6.57 -13.13 -18.52
N VAL A 178 6.59 -13.78 -17.34
CA VAL A 178 6.57 -15.23 -17.19
C VAL A 178 5.56 -15.66 -16.12
N THR A 179 5.32 -16.97 -16.03
CA THR A 179 4.66 -17.55 -14.85
C THR A 179 5.58 -18.60 -14.22
N TYR A 180 5.77 -18.47 -12.92
CA TYR A 180 6.46 -19.47 -12.11
C TYR A 180 5.46 -20.36 -11.39
N PHE A 181 5.53 -21.65 -11.66
CA PHE A 181 4.81 -22.72 -10.99
C PHE A 181 5.69 -23.34 -9.92
N ASN A 182 5.28 -23.32 -8.67
CA ASN A 182 6.04 -23.90 -7.57
C ASN A 182 5.78 -25.40 -7.39
N LYS A 183 6.79 -26.12 -6.91
CA LYS A 183 6.72 -27.56 -6.67
C LYS A 183 5.63 -27.96 -5.68
N LYS A 184 5.39 -27.14 -4.64
CA LYS A 184 4.40 -27.44 -3.59
C LYS A 184 2.98 -27.53 -4.14
N THR A 185 2.60 -26.63 -5.07
CA THR A 185 1.25 -26.54 -5.63
C THR A 185 1.10 -27.35 -6.91
N PHE A 186 2.14 -27.37 -7.78
CA PHE A 186 2.06 -27.92 -9.12
C PHE A 186 2.97 -29.15 -9.36
N GLY A 187 3.56 -29.70 -8.30
CA GLY A 187 4.39 -30.92 -8.34
C GLY A 187 5.83 -30.70 -8.81
N LYS A 188 6.14 -29.58 -9.44
CA LYS A 188 7.51 -29.23 -9.85
C LYS A 188 7.70 -27.71 -9.98
N ASP A 189 8.93 -27.25 -9.79
CA ASP A 189 9.33 -25.89 -10.08
C ASP A 189 9.48 -25.71 -11.59
N LYS A 190 8.79 -24.73 -12.17
CA LYS A 190 8.86 -24.46 -13.61
C LYS A 190 8.52 -23.01 -13.93
N VAL A 191 9.36 -22.38 -14.75
CA VAL A 191 9.07 -21.07 -15.37
C VAL A 191 8.52 -21.30 -16.78
N VAL A 192 7.41 -20.66 -17.10
CA VAL A 192 6.78 -20.68 -18.43
C VAL A 192 6.72 -19.25 -18.95
N ARG A 193 7.17 -19.01 -20.18
CA ARG A 193 7.25 -17.67 -20.80
C ARG A 193 5.88 -17.20 -21.31
N HIS A 194 4.92 -17.17 -20.42
CA HIS A 194 3.56 -16.69 -20.64
C HIS A 194 2.97 -16.20 -19.31
N PRO A 195 2.38 -15.00 -19.23
CA PRO A 195 1.87 -14.44 -17.98
C PRO A 195 0.51 -14.99 -17.55
N TYR A 196 -0.25 -15.57 -18.45
CA TYR A 196 -1.65 -16.05 -18.27
C TYR A 196 -2.64 -14.98 -17.77
N CYS A 197 -2.26 -13.69 -17.80
CA CYS A 197 -3.11 -12.56 -17.46
C CYS A 197 -2.55 -11.28 -18.11
N ASN A 198 -3.32 -10.18 -18.07
CA ASN A 198 -2.90 -8.90 -18.65
C ASN A 198 -2.07 -8.01 -17.71
N TYR A 199 -1.95 -8.35 -16.42
CA TYR A 199 -1.27 -7.48 -15.47
C TYR A 199 0.11 -6.99 -15.93
N PRO A 200 1.01 -7.84 -16.47
CA PRO A 200 2.30 -7.39 -16.95
C PRO A 200 2.24 -6.37 -18.10
N ASN A 201 1.13 -6.34 -18.84
CA ASN A 201 0.98 -5.47 -20.01
C ASN A 201 0.87 -3.98 -19.65
N TYR A 202 0.64 -3.65 -18.37
CA TYR A 202 0.66 -2.27 -17.87
C TYR A 202 2.08 -1.73 -17.64
N VAL A 203 3.09 -2.61 -17.59
CA VAL A 203 4.48 -2.18 -17.39
C VAL A 203 5.08 -1.85 -18.77
N GLU A 204 5.35 -0.57 -18.98
CA GLU A 204 5.90 -0.10 -20.24
C GLU A 204 7.25 -0.76 -20.59
N GLY A 205 7.38 -1.20 -21.81
CA GLY A 205 8.59 -1.81 -22.34
C GLY A 205 8.83 -3.27 -21.92
N LEU A 206 8.01 -3.82 -21.01
CA LEU A 206 8.10 -5.22 -20.62
C LEU A 206 7.70 -6.11 -21.80
N ILE A 207 8.57 -7.08 -22.14
CA ILE A 207 8.30 -7.99 -23.26
C ILE A 207 7.18 -8.94 -22.87
N GLY A 208 6.14 -9.03 -23.70
CA GLY A 208 5.03 -9.97 -23.52
C GLY A 208 5.47 -11.44 -23.56
N GLY A 209 4.55 -12.33 -23.24
CA GLY A 209 4.79 -13.77 -23.32
C GLY A 209 5.19 -14.21 -24.73
N LYS A 210 6.16 -15.13 -24.81
CA LYS A 210 6.72 -15.62 -26.10
C LYS A 210 5.98 -16.83 -26.67
N LEU A 211 5.02 -17.39 -25.92
CA LEU A 211 4.31 -18.60 -26.30
C LEU A 211 2.90 -18.30 -26.84
N THR A 212 2.44 -19.12 -27.77
CA THR A 212 1.02 -19.15 -28.15
C THR A 212 0.18 -19.74 -27.01
N ASN A 213 -1.13 -19.47 -26.96
CA ASN A 213 -2.04 -20.07 -25.98
C ASN A 213 -1.91 -21.61 -25.95
N LYS A 214 -1.77 -22.24 -27.13
CA LYS A 214 -1.62 -23.70 -27.27
C LYS A 214 -0.31 -24.18 -26.62
N ASP A 215 0.79 -23.52 -26.90
CA ASP A 215 2.10 -23.89 -26.36
C ASP A 215 2.15 -23.57 -24.85
N ALA A 216 1.60 -22.45 -24.42
CA ALA A 216 1.50 -22.09 -23.00
C ALA A 216 0.70 -23.15 -22.20
N ALA A 217 -0.46 -23.58 -22.71
CA ALA A 217 -1.23 -24.64 -22.09
C ALA A 217 -0.45 -25.97 -22.03
N LYS A 218 0.27 -26.33 -23.10
CA LYS A 218 1.13 -27.53 -23.16
C LYS A 218 2.26 -27.49 -22.14
N GLU A 219 2.89 -26.31 -21.98
CA GLU A 219 4.02 -26.10 -21.08
C GLU A 219 3.64 -26.03 -19.60
N ALA A 220 2.39 -25.65 -19.27
CA ALA A 220 1.93 -25.60 -17.88
C ALA A 220 2.06 -26.98 -17.19
N PRO A 221 2.57 -27.04 -15.93
CA PRO A 221 2.74 -28.31 -15.20
C PRO A 221 1.41 -28.80 -14.61
N LEU A 222 0.45 -29.06 -15.48
CA LEU A 222 -0.89 -29.53 -15.15
C LEU A 222 -1.11 -30.95 -15.65
N SER A 223 -2.19 -31.60 -15.19
CA SER A 223 -2.68 -32.86 -15.71
C SER A 223 -3.03 -32.74 -17.22
N LYS A 224 -3.19 -33.87 -17.92
CA LYS A 224 -3.67 -33.85 -19.32
C LYS A 224 -5.00 -33.10 -19.44
N LYS A 225 -5.95 -33.37 -18.53
CA LYS A 225 -7.25 -32.69 -18.45
C LYS A 225 -7.06 -31.19 -18.15
N GLY A 226 -6.22 -30.86 -17.16
CA GLY A 226 -5.91 -29.47 -16.81
C GLY A 226 -5.36 -28.66 -17.97
N LYS A 227 -4.47 -29.24 -18.78
CA LYS A 227 -3.93 -28.58 -19.99
C LYS A 227 -5.01 -28.32 -21.05
N GLN A 228 -5.94 -29.25 -21.24
CA GLN A 228 -7.07 -29.04 -22.16
C GLN A 228 -7.98 -27.92 -21.65
N GLN A 229 -8.35 -27.96 -20.37
CA GLN A 229 -9.17 -26.91 -19.76
C GLN A 229 -8.46 -25.55 -19.73
N LEU A 230 -7.15 -25.51 -19.48
CA LEU A 230 -6.39 -24.27 -19.56
C LEU A 230 -6.42 -23.68 -20.98
N LEU A 231 -6.30 -24.51 -22.02
CA LEU A 231 -6.42 -24.03 -23.40
C LEU A 231 -7.81 -23.47 -23.70
N GLU A 232 -8.87 -24.14 -23.24
CA GLU A 232 -10.24 -23.62 -23.36
C GLU A 232 -10.40 -22.27 -22.67
N VAL A 233 -9.85 -22.13 -21.46
CA VAL A 233 -9.89 -20.85 -20.72
C VAL A 233 -9.10 -19.78 -21.47
N LEU A 234 -7.89 -20.07 -21.97
CA LEU A 234 -7.06 -19.12 -22.72
C LEU A 234 -7.74 -18.65 -24.04
N ASN A 235 -8.58 -19.48 -24.62
CA ASN A 235 -9.42 -19.14 -25.78
C ASN A 235 -10.84 -18.71 -25.39
N GLY A 236 -11.06 -18.42 -24.10
CA GLY A 236 -12.32 -17.94 -23.54
C GLY A 236 -12.69 -16.53 -23.99
N GLY A 237 -13.70 -15.99 -23.36
CA GLY A 237 -14.18 -14.63 -23.61
C GLY A 237 -15.70 -14.54 -23.53
N LEU A 238 -16.24 -13.35 -23.63
CA LEU A 238 -17.70 -13.11 -23.51
C LEU A 238 -18.51 -13.84 -24.57
N HIS A 239 -17.92 -14.19 -25.71
CA HIS A 239 -18.57 -14.94 -26.78
C HIS A 239 -18.95 -16.39 -26.40
N LYS A 240 -18.43 -16.89 -25.28
CA LYS A 240 -18.78 -18.21 -24.72
C LYS A 240 -20.04 -18.16 -23.85
N ILE A 241 -20.51 -16.97 -23.51
CA ILE A 241 -21.71 -16.80 -22.66
C ILE A 241 -22.95 -16.85 -23.57
N ASP A 242 -23.77 -17.87 -23.36
CA ASP A 242 -24.99 -18.08 -24.15
C ASP A 242 -26.19 -17.37 -23.47
N VAL A 243 -26.29 -16.06 -23.71
CA VAL A 243 -27.42 -15.22 -23.28
C VAL A 243 -27.75 -14.19 -24.37
N PRO A 244 -28.98 -13.70 -24.46
CA PRO A 244 -29.35 -12.63 -25.39
C PRO A 244 -28.43 -11.41 -25.25
N LYS A 245 -28.06 -10.79 -26.38
CA LYS A 245 -27.10 -9.67 -26.38
C LYS A 245 -27.50 -8.51 -25.49
N ASN A 246 -28.82 -8.24 -25.37
CA ASN A 246 -29.35 -7.20 -24.49
C ASN A 246 -29.26 -7.56 -22.99
N GLU A 247 -29.08 -8.81 -22.64
CA GLU A 247 -28.96 -9.30 -21.26
C GLU A 247 -27.49 -9.49 -20.83
N LEU A 248 -26.55 -9.55 -21.77
CA LEU A 248 -25.15 -9.84 -21.51
C LEU A 248 -24.54 -8.89 -20.46
N ASN A 249 -24.79 -7.58 -20.54
CA ASN A 249 -24.25 -6.61 -19.59
C ASN A 249 -24.77 -6.85 -18.16
N ASN A 250 -26.03 -7.22 -18.00
CA ASN A 250 -26.60 -7.56 -16.71
C ASN A 250 -26.03 -8.88 -16.20
N TYR A 251 -25.91 -9.87 -17.08
CA TYR A 251 -25.32 -11.18 -16.75
C TYR A 251 -23.90 -11.06 -16.20
N ILE A 252 -23.00 -10.36 -16.91
CA ILE A 252 -21.59 -10.23 -16.50
C ILE A 252 -21.39 -9.43 -15.21
N ARG A 253 -22.35 -8.57 -14.82
CA ARG A 253 -22.34 -7.83 -13.55
C ARG A 253 -22.89 -8.62 -12.39
N SER A 254 -23.82 -9.54 -12.65
CA SER A 254 -24.52 -10.31 -11.61
C SER A 254 -23.91 -11.69 -11.32
N HIS A 255 -23.08 -12.22 -12.23
CA HIS A 255 -22.44 -13.54 -12.08
C HIS A 255 -20.97 -13.41 -11.72
N SER A 256 -20.49 -14.34 -10.87
CA SER A 256 -19.10 -14.38 -10.49
C SER A 256 -18.21 -14.90 -11.62
N TYR A 257 -16.93 -14.52 -11.56
CA TYR A 257 -15.94 -15.10 -12.47
C TYR A 257 -15.77 -16.61 -12.22
N PHE A 258 -15.99 -17.07 -10.99
CA PHE A 258 -16.01 -18.50 -10.67
C PHE A 258 -17.14 -19.23 -11.40
N ASP A 259 -18.35 -18.66 -11.44
CA ASP A 259 -19.47 -19.22 -12.21
C ASP A 259 -19.16 -19.31 -13.70
N TYR A 260 -18.51 -18.29 -14.27
CA TYR A 260 -18.06 -18.34 -15.66
C TYR A 260 -17.08 -19.49 -15.91
N LEU A 261 -16.08 -19.68 -15.05
CA LEU A 261 -15.13 -20.78 -15.19
C LEU A 261 -15.81 -22.14 -15.07
N LYS A 262 -16.70 -22.32 -14.08
CA LYS A 262 -17.33 -23.60 -13.79
C LYS A 262 -18.46 -23.93 -14.77
N ASN A 263 -19.38 -22.99 -14.96
CA ASN A 263 -20.65 -23.26 -15.63
C ASN A 263 -20.59 -22.95 -17.14
N THR A 264 -19.82 -21.92 -17.54
CA THR A 264 -19.67 -21.57 -18.97
C THR A 264 -18.54 -22.35 -19.63
N LEU A 265 -17.37 -22.45 -18.97
CA LEU A 265 -16.19 -23.10 -19.55
C LEU A 265 -15.97 -24.54 -19.07
N GLY A 266 -16.75 -25.05 -18.11
CA GLY A 266 -16.66 -26.42 -17.60
C GLY A 266 -15.34 -26.73 -16.88
N VAL A 267 -14.70 -25.74 -16.25
CA VAL A 267 -13.41 -25.91 -15.58
C VAL A 267 -13.61 -26.56 -14.21
N ASP A 268 -12.97 -27.70 -13.99
CA ASP A 268 -12.95 -28.40 -12.70
C ASP A 268 -11.53 -28.82 -12.25
N ASP A 269 -10.51 -28.65 -13.09
CA ASP A 269 -9.12 -28.93 -12.70
C ASP A 269 -8.65 -27.93 -11.63
N PRO A 270 -8.20 -28.42 -10.46
CA PRO A 270 -7.82 -27.54 -9.35
C PRO A 270 -6.63 -26.64 -9.65
N GLY A 271 -5.72 -27.08 -10.53
CA GLY A 271 -4.57 -26.26 -10.95
C GLY A 271 -5.01 -25.07 -11.80
N VAL A 272 -5.94 -25.28 -12.74
CA VAL A 272 -6.51 -24.20 -13.56
C VAL A 272 -7.29 -23.20 -12.71
N LEU A 273 -8.13 -23.70 -11.79
CA LEU A 273 -8.87 -22.87 -10.86
C LEU A 273 -7.93 -22.05 -9.95
N ARG A 274 -6.81 -22.65 -9.51
CA ARG A 274 -5.79 -21.95 -8.73
C ARG A 274 -5.10 -20.84 -9.55
N MET A 275 -4.79 -21.11 -10.81
CA MET A 275 -4.24 -20.09 -11.71
C MET A 275 -5.22 -18.94 -11.91
N ALA A 276 -6.48 -19.23 -12.19
CA ALA A 276 -7.52 -18.22 -12.38
C ALA A 276 -7.72 -17.36 -11.12
N ARG A 277 -7.72 -17.99 -9.93
CA ARG A 277 -7.89 -17.31 -8.64
C ARG A 277 -6.81 -16.26 -8.38
N HIS A 278 -5.60 -16.44 -8.92
CA HIS A 278 -4.46 -15.53 -8.74
C HIS A 278 -4.20 -14.60 -9.93
N SER A 279 -5.01 -14.65 -10.99
CA SER A 279 -4.71 -13.95 -12.25
C SER A 279 -5.07 -12.45 -12.28
N ALA A 280 -5.84 -11.95 -11.32
CA ALA A 280 -6.30 -10.56 -11.31
C ALA A 280 -6.19 -9.91 -9.92
N LEU A 281 -5.34 -10.44 -9.05
CA LEU A 281 -5.30 -10.08 -7.62
C LEU A 281 -4.92 -8.63 -7.36
N ASP A 282 -3.93 -8.10 -8.06
CA ASP A 282 -3.42 -6.74 -7.82
C ASP A 282 -4.47 -5.65 -8.11
N TRP A 283 -5.44 -5.93 -8.96
CA TRP A 283 -6.51 -5.01 -9.33
C TRP A 283 -7.81 -5.26 -8.59
N ALA A 284 -8.24 -6.51 -8.56
CA ALA A 284 -9.54 -6.86 -8.00
C ALA A 284 -9.47 -7.14 -6.50
N VAL A 285 -8.30 -7.50 -5.98
CA VAL A 285 -8.02 -7.78 -4.57
C VAL A 285 -9.03 -8.77 -3.94
N SER A 286 -9.57 -9.67 -4.76
CA SER A 286 -10.56 -10.68 -4.36
C SER A 286 -10.39 -11.96 -5.16
N GLY A 287 -10.88 -13.08 -4.60
CA GLY A 287 -10.91 -14.36 -5.30
C GLY A 287 -11.96 -14.39 -6.41
N THR A 288 -11.91 -15.43 -7.24
CA THR A 288 -12.82 -15.63 -8.40
C THR A 288 -14.29 -15.65 -8.04
N ASP A 289 -14.63 -16.10 -6.84
CA ASP A 289 -15.99 -16.23 -6.31
C ASP A 289 -16.62 -14.90 -5.86
N LEU A 290 -15.77 -13.90 -5.58
CA LEU A 290 -16.22 -12.57 -5.15
C LEU A 290 -16.08 -11.52 -6.26
N MET A 291 -15.35 -11.83 -7.32
CA MET A 291 -15.16 -11.00 -8.49
C MET A 291 -16.23 -11.32 -9.52
N ASN A 292 -16.97 -10.34 -10.03
CA ASN A 292 -17.87 -10.56 -11.14
C ASN A 292 -17.13 -10.65 -12.48
N ILE A 293 -17.81 -11.14 -13.53
CA ILE A 293 -17.22 -11.35 -14.85
C ILE A 293 -16.75 -10.02 -15.48
N GLU A 294 -17.48 -8.92 -15.27
CA GLU A 294 -17.11 -7.59 -15.78
C GLU A 294 -15.76 -7.13 -15.19
N THR A 295 -15.58 -7.30 -13.89
CA THR A 295 -14.30 -6.99 -13.21
C THR A 295 -13.18 -7.90 -13.70
N ALA A 296 -13.41 -9.22 -13.80
CA ALA A 296 -12.42 -10.16 -14.31
C ALA A 296 -11.95 -9.79 -15.72
N LYS A 297 -12.89 -9.41 -16.59
CA LYS A 297 -12.59 -8.93 -17.95
C LYS A 297 -11.78 -7.63 -17.92
N SER A 298 -12.18 -6.65 -17.13
CA SER A 298 -11.48 -5.36 -17.08
C SER A 298 -10.05 -5.48 -16.54
N CYS A 299 -9.82 -6.42 -15.61
CA CYS A 299 -8.49 -6.73 -15.08
C CYS A 299 -7.67 -7.66 -16.00
N GLY A 300 -8.23 -8.14 -17.11
CA GLY A 300 -7.56 -9.09 -17.99
C GLY A 300 -7.18 -10.40 -17.29
N ALA A 301 -8.09 -10.94 -16.47
CA ALA A 301 -7.93 -12.22 -15.81
C ALA A 301 -7.81 -13.37 -16.84
N LEU A 302 -7.35 -14.53 -16.40
CA LEU A 302 -7.24 -15.74 -17.22
C LEU A 302 -8.57 -16.01 -17.94
N GLY A 303 -8.55 -16.12 -19.27
CA GLY A 303 -9.74 -16.23 -20.11
C GLY A 303 -10.27 -14.90 -20.68
N PHE A 304 -9.73 -13.78 -20.21
CA PHE A 304 -10.04 -12.45 -20.72
C PHE A 304 -8.79 -11.67 -21.14
N ILE A 305 -7.71 -12.38 -21.46
CA ILE A 305 -6.46 -11.77 -21.91
C ILE A 305 -6.73 -11.06 -23.24
N GLN A 306 -6.58 -9.76 -23.25
CA GLN A 306 -6.66 -8.93 -24.44
C GLN A 306 -5.26 -8.54 -24.90
N LYS A 307 -5.09 -8.23 -26.20
CA LYS A 307 -3.90 -7.49 -26.60
C LYS A 307 -3.81 -6.23 -25.76
N ALA A 308 -2.69 -6.02 -25.11
CA ALA A 308 -2.45 -4.78 -24.38
C ALA A 308 -2.61 -3.63 -25.36
N VAL A 309 -3.57 -2.76 -25.08
CA VAL A 309 -3.55 -1.41 -25.63
C VAL A 309 -2.72 -0.62 -24.63
N TYR A 310 -1.42 -0.48 -24.93
CA TYR A 310 -0.60 0.51 -24.25
C TYR A 310 -1.21 1.87 -24.60
N ASP A 311 -1.65 2.59 -23.60
CA ASP A 311 -2.18 3.94 -23.76
C ASP A 311 -0.99 4.91 -23.80
N GLU A 312 -0.59 5.31 -25.01
CA GLU A 312 0.53 6.24 -25.23
C GLU A 312 0.22 7.65 -24.64
N GLU A 313 -1.05 8.02 -24.53
CA GLU A 313 -1.46 9.30 -23.94
C GLU A 313 -1.41 9.28 -22.41
N ASN A 314 -1.64 8.10 -21.80
CA ASN A 314 -1.65 7.89 -20.36
C ASN A 314 -0.79 6.70 -19.94
N PRO A 315 0.53 6.72 -20.23
CA PRO A 315 1.42 5.61 -19.88
C PRO A 315 1.51 5.43 -18.36
N TYR A 316 1.59 4.18 -17.91
CA TYR A 316 1.71 3.86 -16.48
C TYR A 316 3.17 3.97 -16.00
N ILE A 317 3.72 5.20 -16.07
CA ILE A 317 5.13 5.51 -15.76
C ILE A 317 5.31 6.55 -14.65
N TYR A 318 4.22 7.11 -14.14
CA TYR A 318 4.27 8.20 -13.14
C TYR A 318 4.61 7.66 -11.76
N HIS A 319 5.87 7.31 -11.58
CA HIS A 319 6.38 6.58 -10.45
C HIS A 319 7.69 7.20 -9.94
N PHE A 320 7.74 7.62 -8.68
CA PHE A 320 8.99 7.98 -8.02
C PHE A 320 9.77 6.71 -7.62
N PRO A 321 11.09 6.77 -7.41
CA PRO A 321 11.87 5.62 -6.94
C PRO A 321 11.32 5.00 -5.64
N ASP A 322 10.67 5.80 -4.79
CA ASP A 322 10.00 5.38 -3.55
C ASP A 322 8.47 5.42 -3.66
N GLY A 323 7.93 5.40 -4.87
CA GLY A 323 6.50 5.54 -5.11
C GLY A 323 5.97 6.86 -4.57
N ASN A 324 4.72 6.86 -4.13
CA ASN A 324 4.08 8.07 -3.59
C ASN A 324 4.64 8.55 -2.24
N ALA A 325 5.66 7.89 -1.67
CA ALA A 325 6.36 8.39 -0.49
C ALA A 325 7.03 9.74 -0.75
N SER A 326 7.50 10.00 -1.98
CA SER A 326 8.03 11.32 -2.37
C SER A 326 6.97 12.43 -2.27
N ILE A 327 5.69 12.15 -2.55
CA ILE A 327 4.58 13.13 -2.34
C ILE A 327 4.43 13.42 -0.84
N ALA A 328 4.39 12.39 0.00
CA ALA A 328 4.29 12.57 1.45
C ALA A 328 5.49 13.36 2.01
N ARG A 329 6.70 13.04 1.55
CA ARG A 329 7.93 13.74 1.93
C ARG A 329 7.92 15.20 1.49
N ALA A 330 7.46 15.50 0.28
CA ALA A 330 7.33 16.86 -0.22
C ALA A 330 6.30 17.68 0.58
N LEU A 331 5.17 17.08 0.95
CA LEU A 331 4.18 17.71 1.85
C LEU A 331 4.77 18.02 3.23
N VAL A 332 5.48 17.05 3.84
CA VAL A 332 6.15 17.28 5.13
C VAL A 332 7.19 18.37 5.03
N LYS A 333 8.03 18.37 3.98
CA LYS A 333 9.02 19.43 3.74
C LYS A 333 8.38 20.79 3.55
N LYS A 334 7.25 20.86 2.84
CA LYS A 334 6.53 22.12 2.62
C LYS A 334 6.01 22.72 3.93
N MET A 335 5.51 21.89 4.85
CA MET A 335 4.98 22.33 6.15
C MET A 335 6.06 22.47 7.23
N ILE A 336 7.13 21.69 7.16
CA ILE A 336 8.26 21.70 8.11
C ILE A 336 9.57 21.87 7.33
N PRO A 337 9.89 23.08 6.86
CA PRO A 337 11.04 23.31 5.98
C PRO A 337 12.40 22.86 6.53
N SER A 338 12.55 22.84 7.85
CA SER A 338 13.80 22.45 8.52
C SER A 338 14.06 20.94 8.50
N VAL A 339 13.08 20.09 8.10
CA VAL A 339 13.17 18.62 8.24
C VAL A 339 14.24 17.98 7.36
N ALA A 340 14.52 18.55 6.21
CA ALA A 340 15.50 18.05 5.23
C ALA A 340 16.04 19.19 4.38
N GLU A 341 17.12 18.95 3.65
CA GLU A 341 17.58 19.80 2.56
C GLU A 341 16.79 19.51 1.28
N GLY A 342 16.79 20.45 0.32
CA GLY A 342 16.08 20.34 -0.96
C GLY A 342 14.88 21.30 -1.07
N LYS A 343 14.55 21.71 -2.31
CA LYS A 343 13.53 22.73 -2.62
C LYS A 343 12.26 22.15 -3.26
N ASN A 344 12.37 21.02 -3.96
CA ASN A 344 11.29 20.39 -4.70
C ASN A 344 11.29 18.86 -4.48
N ALA A 345 10.28 18.18 -4.96
CA ALA A 345 10.13 16.74 -4.76
C ALA A 345 11.32 15.92 -5.30
N GLU A 346 11.92 16.33 -6.43
CA GLU A 346 13.06 15.64 -7.04
C GLU A 346 14.32 15.75 -6.18
N GLU A 347 14.65 16.94 -5.65
CA GLU A 347 15.78 17.15 -4.76
C GLU A 347 15.64 16.39 -3.43
N LEU A 348 14.40 16.08 -3.01
CA LEU A 348 14.14 15.32 -1.79
C LEU A 348 14.39 13.81 -1.93
N ILE A 349 14.55 13.27 -3.14
CA ILE A 349 14.67 11.82 -3.35
C ILE A 349 15.86 11.23 -2.59
N LEU A 350 17.03 11.87 -2.62
CA LEU A 350 18.20 11.43 -1.87
C LEU A 350 18.39 12.13 -0.51
N SER A 351 17.55 13.12 -0.19
CA SER A 351 17.66 13.87 1.05
C SER A 351 17.25 13.01 2.26
N LYS A 352 18.07 13.05 3.32
CA LYS A 352 17.74 12.38 4.58
C LYS A 352 16.91 13.31 5.47
N PHE A 353 15.74 12.83 5.89
CA PHE A 353 14.86 13.57 6.80
C PHE A 353 15.30 13.42 8.26
N ASP A 354 15.33 14.53 8.99
CA ASP A 354 15.57 14.54 10.44
C ASP A 354 14.25 14.43 11.20
N TYR A 355 13.90 13.21 11.61
CA TYR A 355 12.65 12.90 12.33
C TYR A 355 12.52 13.64 13.68
N ARG A 356 13.64 14.10 14.29
CA ARG A 356 13.61 14.90 15.52
C ARG A 356 12.97 16.28 15.32
N LYS A 357 12.85 16.72 14.06
CA LYS A 357 12.26 18.00 13.70
C LYS A 357 10.77 17.95 13.45
N LEU A 358 10.16 16.75 13.41
CA LEU A 358 8.74 16.58 13.10
C LEU A 358 7.82 17.14 14.19
N ASP A 359 8.15 16.95 15.48
CA ASP A 359 7.30 17.36 16.63
C ASP A 359 8.01 18.40 17.51
N ARG A 360 8.55 19.47 16.92
CA ARG A 360 9.12 20.59 17.68
C ARG A 360 8.03 21.60 18.03
N PHE A 361 8.06 22.11 19.27
CA PHE A 361 7.12 23.12 19.75
C PHE A 361 7.11 24.40 18.88
N SER A 362 8.24 24.76 18.32
CA SER A 362 8.38 25.93 17.44
C SER A 362 7.74 25.77 16.06
N ASN A 363 7.32 24.57 15.68
CA ASN A 363 6.66 24.36 14.39
C ASN A 363 5.18 24.74 14.46
N ASP A 364 4.65 25.32 13.39
CA ASP A 364 3.19 25.54 13.24
C ASP A 364 2.47 24.23 12.89
N VAL A 365 3.10 23.35 12.11
CA VAL A 365 2.64 21.98 11.89
C VAL A 365 3.57 21.01 12.61
N ARG A 366 3.00 20.15 13.42
CA ARG A 366 3.73 19.12 14.17
C ARG A 366 3.22 17.73 13.77
N ILE A 367 4.12 16.78 13.65
CA ILE A 367 3.80 15.38 13.37
C ILE A 367 4.30 14.53 14.52
N ARG A 368 3.38 13.97 15.30
CA ARG A 368 3.66 13.12 16.45
C ARG A 368 3.41 11.66 16.09
N LEU A 369 4.49 10.94 15.88
CA LEU A 369 4.49 9.51 15.53
C LEU A 369 4.30 8.64 16.79
N ASN A 370 4.05 7.33 16.57
CA ASN A 370 3.77 6.36 17.64
C ASN A 370 2.63 6.83 18.58
N SER A 371 1.63 7.49 18.02
CA SER A 371 0.54 8.15 18.74
C SER A 371 -0.81 7.66 18.23
N THR A 372 -1.39 6.68 18.93
CA THR A 372 -2.68 6.09 18.56
C THR A 372 -3.82 6.89 19.19
N VAL A 373 -4.63 7.55 18.38
CA VAL A 373 -5.85 8.21 18.87
C VAL A 373 -6.87 7.15 19.28
N VAL A 374 -7.38 7.27 20.50
CA VAL A 374 -8.29 6.31 21.12
C VAL A 374 -9.67 6.89 21.43
N ASN A 375 -9.79 8.22 21.54
CA ASN A 375 -11.08 8.88 21.71
C ASN A 375 -11.06 10.29 21.12
N VAL A 376 -12.16 10.65 20.46
CA VAL A 376 -12.44 12.01 19.97
C VAL A 376 -13.89 12.33 20.31
N ARG A 377 -14.11 13.45 21.03
CA ARG A 377 -15.44 13.87 21.47
C ARG A 377 -15.57 15.38 21.51
N HIS A 378 -16.73 15.89 21.16
CA HIS A 378 -17.00 17.33 21.27
C HIS A 378 -17.03 17.77 22.74
N VAL A 379 -16.72 19.04 22.96
CA VAL A 379 -16.93 19.68 24.26
C VAL A 379 -18.40 20.12 24.33
N GLY A 380 -19.24 19.34 25.04
CA GLY A 380 -20.67 19.57 25.07
C GLY A 380 -21.43 19.08 23.83
N ASN A 381 -22.48 19.78 23.43
CA ASN A 381 -23.34 19.35 22.32
C ASN A 381 -22.61 19.54 20.95
N PRO A 382 -22.49 18.51 20.11
CA PRO A 382 -21.80 18.60 18.82
C PRO A 382 -22.29 19.73 17.89
N LYS A 383 -23.58 20.07 17.92
CA LYS A 383 -24.14 21.11 17.08
C LYS A 383 -23.63 22.52 17.40
N ASN A 384 -23.28 22.76 18.65
CA ASN A 384 -22.89 24.10 19.17
C ASN A 384 -21.47 24.12 19.75
N SER A 385 -20.74 23.02 19.64
CA SER A 385 -19.38 22.90 20.18
C SER A 385 -18.41 23.80 19.41
N SER A 386 -17.55 24.48 20.15
CA SER A 386 -16.42 25.23 19.62
C SER A 386 -15.10 24.47 19.70
N GLU A 387 -15.05 23.36 20.46
CA GLU A 387 -13.85 22.60 20.76
C GLU A 387 -14.11 21.09 20.76
N VAL A 388 -13.05 20.33 20.54
CA VAL A 388 -13.01 18.86 20.54
C VAL A 388 -11.89 18.40 21.47
N PHE A 389 -12.16 17.41 22.31
CA PHE A 389 -11.12 16.67 23.02
C PHE A 389 -10.62 15.51 22.18
N VAL A 390 -9.30 15.35 22.12
CA VAL A 390 -8.62 14.24 21.46
C VAL A 390 -7.75 13.53 22.48
N THR A 391 -8.04 12.26 22.76
CA THR A 391 -7.23 11.39 23.61
C THR A 391 -6.44 10.42 22.74
N TYR A 392 -5.14 10.33 22.99
CA TYR A 392 -4.25 9.42 22.29
C TYR A 392 -3.27 8.74 23.25
N ILE A 393 -2.77 7.58 22.83
CA ILE A 393 -1.74 6.83 23.58
C ILE A 393 -0.39 7.02 22.88
N ASN A 394 0.58 7.51 23.65
CA ASN A 394 1.96 7.62 23.24
C ASN A 394 2.87 7.09 24.36
N ASN A 395 3.80 6.19 24.05
CA ASN A 395 4.65 5.52 25.04
C ASN A 395 3.85 4.94 26.23
N ASN A 396 2.73 4.27 25.93
CA ASN A 396 1.80 3.70 26.92
C ASN A 396 1.21 4.72 27.92
N LYS A 397 1.27 6.00 27.62
CA LYS A 397 0.65 7.06 28.42
C LYS A 397 -0.57 7.59 27.69
N SER A 398 -1.68 7.73 28.42
CA SER A 398 -2.87 8.41 27.94
C SER A 398 -2.66 9.94 28.02
N ILE A 399 -2.89 10.62 26.90
CA ILE A 399 -2.70 12.07 26.76
C ILE A 399 -3.97 12.66 26.15
N GLU A 400 -4.49 13.73 26.77
CA GLU A 400 -5.64 14.49 26.27
C GLU A 400 -5.23 15.91 25.89
N ILE A 401 -5.66 16.34 24.70
CA ILE A 401 -5.48 17.70 24.19
C ILE A 401 -6.80 18.27 23.69
N LYS A 402 -6.85 19.60 23.57
CA LYS A 402 -7.96 20.33 22.99
C LYS A 402 -7.62 20.87 21.61
N THR A 403 -8.62 20.92 20.72
CA THR A 403 -8.51 21.52 19.40
C THR A 403 -9.83 22.14 18.95
N LYS A 404 -9.77 23.09 18.03
CA LYS A 404 -10.98 23.67 17.43
C LYS A 404 -11.66 22.73 16.46
N ASN A 405 -10.87 21.97 15.69
CA ASN A 405 -11.37 21.09 14.62
C ASN A 405 -10.58 19.78 14.59
N VAL A 406 -11.20 18.73 14.03
CA VAL A 406 -10.55 17.42 13.81
C VAL A 406 -10.82 16.96 12.39
N VAL A 407 -9.78 16.47 11.72
CA VAL A 407 -9.90 15.69 10.47
C VAL A 407 -9.52 14.24 10.77
N MET A 408 -10.51 13.33 10.62
CA MET A 408 -10.29 11.89 10.72
C MET A 408 -9.75 11.40 9.37
N ALA A 409 -8.43 11.20 9.28
CA ALA A 409 -7.72 10.71 8.10
C ALA A 409 -7.23 9.26 8.26
N CYS A 410 -7.75 8.56 9.26
CA CYS A 410 -7.56 7.14 9.51
C CYS A 410 -8.59 6.28 8.75
N TYR A 411 -8.51 4.96 8.86
CA TYR A 411 -9.46 4.05 8.22
C TYR A 411 -10.90 4.31 8.67
N ASN A 412 -11.83 4.44 7.72
CA ASN A 412 -13.22 4.77 8.02
C ASN A 412 -13.88 3.79 8.99
N MET A 413 -13.56 2.51 8.89
CA MET A 413 -14.09 1.48 9.79
C MET A 413 -13.65 1.66 11.25
N MET A 414 -12.57 2.41 11.52
CA MET A 414 -12.08 2.69 12.87
C MET A 414 -12.79 3.88 13.52
N ILE A 415 -13.31 4.82 12.73
CA ILE A 415 -13.91 6.06 13.25
C ILE A 415 -15.03 5.81 14.25
N PRO A 416 -15.98 4.87 14.03
CA PRO A 416 -17.04 4.57 15.02
C PRO A 416 -16.55 4.02 16.35
N HIS A 417 -15.30 3.56 16.42
CA HIS A 417 -14.68 3.11 17.66
C HIS A 417 -13.96 4.23 18.41
N ILE A 418 -13.66 5.34 17.74
CA ILE A 418 -12.86 6.46 18.23
C ILE A 418 -13.76 7.66 18.56
N VAL A 419 -14.77 7.95 17.72
CA VAL A 419 -15.70 9.07 17.88
C VAL A 419 -16.94 8.57 18.63
N SER A 420 -16.99 8.81 19.93
CA SER A 420 -17.98 8.20 20.82
C SER A 420 -19.41 8.75 20.68
N ASP A 421 -19.54 9.99 20.18
CA ASP A 421 -20.81 10.69 20.01
C ASP A 421 -21.32 10.70 18.56
N LEU A 422 -20.72 9.87 17.68
CA LEU A 422 -21.09 9.77 16.27
C LEU A 422 -22.51 9.20 16.09
N PRO A 423 -23.37 9.80 15.23
CA PRO A 423 -24.69 9.27 14.94
C PRO A 423 -24.64 7.83 14.41
N GLU A 424 -25.51 6.95 14.90
CA GLU A 424 -25.47 5.50 14.58
C GLU A 424 -25.65 5.23 13.07
N GLU A 425 -26.44 6.02 12.36
CA GLU A 425 -26.59 5.88 10.91
C GLU A 425 -25.26 6.11 10.17
N GLN A 426 -24.49 7.13 10.60
CA GLN A 426 -23.17 7.42 10.05
C GLN A 426 -22.17 6.35 10.48
N ALA A 427 -22.19 5.93 11.74
CA ALA A 427 -21.33 4.88 12.26
C ALA A 427 -21.52 3.55 11.52
N SER A 428 -22.77 3.16 11.28
CA SER A 428 -23.11 1.97 10.51
C SER A 428 -22.61 2.03 9.06
N ALA A 429 -22.74 3.20 8.42
CA ALA A 429 -22.24 3.42 7.07
C ALA A 429 -20.70 3.32 6.99
N LEU A 430 -19.97 3.81 8.00
CA LEU A 430 -18.51 3.70 8.08
C LEU A 430 -18.04 2.26 8.34
N ARG A 431 -18.76 1.47 9.14
CA ARG A 431 -18.44 0.05 9.39
C ARG A 431 -18.53 -0.83 8.13
N LEU A 432 -19.34 -0.44 7.15
CA LEU A 432 -19.47 -1.15 5.88
C LEU A 432 -18.30 -0.92 4.91
N GLN A 433 -17.44 0.06 5.18
CA GLN A 433 -16.32 0.42 4.31
C GLN A 433 -15.09 -0.40 4.67
N SER A 434 -14.97 -1.57 4.07
CA SER A 434 -13.87 -2.49 4.31
C SER A 434 -12.68 -2.23 3.39
N LYS A 435 -11.53 -2.72 3.82
CA LYS A 435 -10.28 -2.72 3.03
C LYS A 435 -9.75 -4.14 2.93
N SER A 436 -9.20 -4.49 1.78
CA SER A 436 -8.49 -5.76 1.62
C SER A 436 -7.09 -5.69 2.24
N PRO A 437 -6.55 -6.78 2.74
CA PRO A 437 -5.14 -6.85 3.08
C PRO A 437 -4.27 -6.78 1.81
N LEU A 438 -3.09 -6.20 1.94
CA LEU A 438 -2.13 -6.05 0.86
C LEU A 438 -0.72 -6.09 1.45
N GLN A 439 0.24 -6.63 0.70
CA GLN A 439 1.63 -6.73 1.14
C GLN A 439 2.59 -6.45 0.01
N TYR A 440 3.60 -5.64 0.30
CA TYR A 440 4.75 -5.39 -0.56
C TYR A 440 6.02 -5.80 0.16
N SER A 441 6.73 -6.79 -0.37
CA SER A 441 8.04 -7.22 0.11
C SER A 441 9.12 -6.73 -0.84
N SER A 442 9.95 -5.81 -0.38
CA SER A 442 11.12 -5.32 -1.11
C SER A 442 12.32 -6.20 -0.78
N VAL A 443 12.88 -6.87 -1.77
CA VAL A 443 14.03 -7.78 -1.63
C VAL A 443 15.21 -7.19 -2.38
N SER A 444 16.23 -6.76 -1.65
CA SER A 444 17.44 -6.22 -2.28
C SER A 444 18.41 -7.33 -2.67
N LEU A 445 18.84 -7.31 -3.91
CA LEU A 445 19.76 -8.27 -4.52
C LEU A 445 21.10 -7.62 -4.83
N ARG A 446 22.19 -8.37 -4.63
CA ARG A 446 23.54 -7.94 -4.99
C ARG A 446 23.72 -7.75 -6.50
N ASN A 447 23.01 -8.53 -7.30
CA ASN A 447 22.98 -8.50 -8.75
C ASN A 447 21.69 -9.14 -9.24
N TRP A 448 21.36 -8.96 -10.53
CA TRP A 448 20.18 -9.58 -11.14
C TRP A 448 20.50 -10.47 -12.35
N ARG A 449 21.72 -11.05 -12.38
CA ARG A 449 22.18 -11.97 -13.47
C ARG A 449 21.22 -13.12 -13.71
N ALA A 450 20.71 -13.73 -12.65
CA ALA A 450 19.75 -14.83 -12.75
C ALA A 450 18.42 -14.39 -13.41
N MET A 451 17.91 -13.19 -13.08
CA MET A 451 16.72 -12.63 -13.74
C MET A 451 16.99 -12.38 -15.23
N LYS A 452 18.16 -11.83 -15.56
CA LYS A 452 18.58 -11.59 -16.93
C LYS A 452 18.68 -12.88 -17.74
N GLU A 453 19.31 -13.93 -17.21
CA GLU A 453 19.45 -15.23 -17.87
C GLU A 453 18.09 -15.89 -18.12
N MET A 454 17.18 -15.78 -17.16
CA MET A 454 15.82 -16.30 -17.26
C MET A 454 14.88 -15.39 -18.06
N GLU A 455 15.36 -14.21 -18.48
CA GLU A 455 14.59 -13.16 -19.18
C GLU A 455 13.34 -12.72 -18.38
N ILE A 456 13.46 -12.65 -17.05
CA ILE A 456 12.37 -12.32 -16.14
C ILE A 456 12.42 -10.82 -15.79
N GLY A 457 11.48 -10.04 -16.30
CA GLY A 457 11.16 -8.70 -15.80
C GLY A 457 10.05 -8.76 -14.77
N MET A 458 9.03 -9.60 -15.02
CA MET A 458 7.94 -9.86 -14.11
C MET A 458 7.52 -11.34 -14.13
N ALA A 459 7.30 -11.94 -12.97
CA ALA A 459 6.79 -13.30 -12.85
C ALA A 459 5.46 -13.29 -12.09
N MET A 460 4.42 -13.85 -12.71
CA MET A 460 3.21 -14.27 -12.03
C MET A 460 3.47 -15.61 -11.34
N SER A 461 3.01 -15.78 -10.10
CA SER A 461 3.37 -16.93 -9.28
C SER A 461 2.15 -17.54 -8.58
N PRO A 462 1.22 -18.17 -9.35
CA PRO A 462 0.03 -18.77 -8.76
C PRO A 462 0.41 -19.86 -7.75
N GLY A 463 -0.28 -19.87 -6.62
CA GLY A 463 -0.01 -20.84 -5.54
C GLY A 463 1.09 -20.43 -4.57
N ASN A 464 1.80 -19.33 -4.80
CA ASN A 464 2.75 -18.73 -3.84
C ASN A 464 2.05 -17.70 -2.96
N MET A 465 2.66 -17.38 -1.81
CA MET A 465 2.20 -16.27 -0.96
C MET A 465 2.32 -14.94 -1.71
N HIS A 466 3.47 -14.70 -2.36
CA HIS A 466 3.65 -13.56 -3.27
C HIS A 466 3.22 -13.99 -4.67
N GLN A 467 2.13 -13.44 -5.16
CA GLN A 467 1.60 -13.79 -6.48
C GLN A 467 2.34 -13.10 -7.62
N THR A 468 3.06 -12.01 -7.33
CA THR A 468 3.84 -11.28 -8.33
C THR A 468 5.27 -11.05 -7.83
N VAL A 469 6.26 -11.27 -8.70
CA VAL A 469 7.67 -10.88 -8.52
C VAL A 469 8.05 -9.97 -9.67
N PHE A 470 8.66 -8.84 -9.37
CA PHE A 470 8.80 -7.79 -10.37
C PHE A 470 10.08 -6.96 -10.18
N MET A 471 10.81 -6.72 -11.28
CA MET A 471 12.01 -5.87 -11.29
C MET A 471 11.66 -4.39 -11.33
N ASP A 472 10.78 -3.92 -10.55
CA ASP A 472 10.35 -2.53 -10.40
C ASP A 472 10.53 -1.60 -11.65
N PHE A 473 9.90 -0.44 -11.61
CA PHE A 473 9.95 0.55 -12.69
C PHE A 473 11.36 1.16 -12.83
N PRO A 474 11.92 1.24 -14.06
CA PRO A 474 13.28 1.73 -14.29
C PRO A 474 13.36 3.27 -14.24
N VAL A 475 13.12 3.86 -13.07
CA VAL A 475 13.09 5.31 -12.85
C VAL A 475 14.41 5.80 -12.26
N SER A 476 15.02 6.80 -12.92
CA SER A 476 16.18 7.53 -12.44
C SER A 476 15.83 9.01 -12.29
N MET A 477 15.81 9.53 -11.03
CA MET A 477 15.34 10.87 -10.73
C MET A 477 16.06 11.43 -9.48
N GLY A 478 16.29 12.73 -9.41
CA GLY A 478 16.82 13.39 -8.22
C GLY A 478 18.20 12.88 -7.77
N GLY A 479 19.05 12.51 -8.71
CA GLY A 479 20.37 11.92 -8.43
C GLY A 479 20.33 10.40 -8.18
N TYR A 480 19.16 9.81 -7.87
CA TYR A 480 18.99 8.37 -7.82
C TYR A 480 19.14 7.76 -9.21
N LYS A 481 19.88 6.66 -9.29
CA LYS A 481 20.10 5.89 -10.52
C LYS A 481 19.56 4.48 -10.34
N TYR A 482 18.61 4.11 -11.19
CA TYR A 482 18.15 2.75 -11.31
C TYR A 482 19.28 1.82 -11.78
N THR A 483 19.19 0.53 -11.47
CA THR A 483 20.16 -0.48 -11.92
C THR A 483 20.34 -0.45 -13.45
N LYS A 484 21.56 -0.64 -13.95
CA LYS A 484 21.85 -0.56 -15.38
C LYS A 484 22.28 -1.89 -15.98
N THR A 485 23.14 -2.61 -15.27
CA THR A 485 23.74 -3.87 -15.74
C THR A 485 23.37 -5.01 -14.80
N PRO A 486 23.36 -6.27 -15.27
CA PRO A 486 23.04 -7.43 -14.43
C PRO A 486 23.96 -7.61 -13.21
N GLU A 487 25.14 -7.02 -13.23
CA GLU A 487 26.10 -7.02 -12.12
C GLU A 487 25.76 -5.99 -11.04
N ASP A 488 24.96 -4.97 -11.37
CA ASP A 488 24.56 -3.95 -10.42
C ASP A 488 23.56 -4.50 -9.39
N PRO A 489 23.57 -3.97 -8.16
CA PRO A 489 22.53 -4.30 -7.21
C PRO A 489 21.17 -3.73 -7.64
N CYS A 490 20.09 -4.42 -7.27
CA CYS A 490 18.72 -3.98 -7.51
C CYS A 490 17.82 -4.31 -6.33
N VAL A 491 16.60 -3.78 -6.35
CA VAL A 491 15.50 -4.23 -5.51
C VAL A 491 14.43 -4.84 -6.39
N ILE A 492 13.96 -6.03 -6.04
CA ILE A 492 12.76 -6.61 -6.63
C ILE A 492 11.59 -6.45 -5.67
N GLN A 493 10.41 -6.23 -6.21
CA GLN A 493 9.15 -6.20 -5.48
C GLN A 493 8.48 -7.56 -5.55
N MET A 494 8.02 -8.05 -4.40
CA MET A 494 7.20 -9.25 -4.31
C MET A 494 5.86 -8.86 -3.69
N ILE A 495 4.77 -8.97 -4.47
CA ILE A 495 3.46 -8.46 -4.10
C ILE A 495 2.54 -9.61 -3.72
N SER A 496 1.79 -9.42 -2.65
CA SER A 496 0.78 -10.36 -2.16
C SER A 496 -0.52 -9.62 -1.87
N CYS A 497 -1.62 -10.17 -2.40
CA CYS A 497 -3.00 -9.76 -2.10
C CYS A 497 -3.69 -10.91 -1.36
N PRO A 498 -3.54 -11.03 -0.03
CA PRO A 498 -4.13 -12.13 0.71
C PRO A 498 -5.66 -12.05 0.74
N TYR A 499 -6.32 -13.17 0.60
CA TYR A 499 -7.76 -13.34 0.78
C TYR A 499 -8.04 -14.72 1.40
N GLY A 500 -9.29 -14.95 1.86
CA GLY A 500 -9.67 -16.22 2.47
C GLY A 500 -9.64 -17.39 1.49
N GLU A 501 -9.37 -18.58 1.98
CA GLU A 501 -9.32 -19.81 1.18
C GLU A 501 -10.71 -20.44 1.00
N THR A 502 -11.70 -20.05 1.82
CA THR A 502 -13.06 -20.59 1.78
C THR A 502 -13.84 -19.97 0.63
N VAL A 503 -13.96 -20.70 -0.48
CA VAL A 503 -14.76 -20.29 -1.65
C VAL A 503 -16.23 -20.16 -1.26
N GLY A 504 -16.88 -19.05 -1.64
CA GLY A 504 -18.27 -18.75 -1.30
C GLY A 504 -18.50 -18.08 0.05
N ALA A 505 -17.47 -17.94 0.90
CA ALA A 505 -17.59 -17.13 2.10
C ALA A 505 -17.77 -15.63 1.75
N PRO A 506 -18.55 -14.87 2.55
CA PRO A 506 -18.73 -13.44 2.33
C PRO A 506 -17.40 -12.68 2.27
N LEU A 507 -17.33 -11.63 1.45
CA LEU A 507 -16.11 -10.81 1.22
C LEU A 507 -15.43 -10.38 2.53
N LEU A 508 -16.20 -9.88 3.50
CA LEU A 508 -15.67 -9.39 4.77
C LEU A 508 -15.05 -10.52 5.61
N GLU A 509 -15.58 -11.73 5.51
CA GLU A 509 -15.04 -12.90 6.21
C GLU A 509 -13.75 -13.37 5.55
N GLN A 510 -13.68 -13.42 4.22
CA GLN A 510 -12.45 -13.76 3.50
C GLN A 510 -11.34 -12.76 3.82
N TYR A 511 -11.63 -11.45 3.89
CA TYR A 511 -10.63 -10.44 4.28
C TYR A 511 -10.24 -10.55 5.76
N ARG A 512 -11.17 -10.92 6.64
CA ARG A 512 -10.86 -11.17 8.05
C ARG A 512 -9.90 -12.34 8.21
N GLU A 513 -10.20 -13.48 7.57
CA GLU A 513 -9.33 -14.67 7.56
C GLU A 513 -7.92 -14.30 7.06
N ALA A 514 -7.84 -13.61 5.93
CA ALA A 514 -6.58 -13.19 5.35
C ALA A 514 -5.78 -12.24 6.26
N ARG A 515 -6.44 -11.29 6.94
CA ARG A 515 -5.80 -10.39 7.91
C ARG A 515 -5.22 -11.13 9.09
N TYR A 516 -5.99 -12.04 9.69
CA TYR A 516 -5.51 -12.85 10.83
C TYR A 516 -4.31 -13.70 10.42
N LYS A 517 -4.39 -14.38 9.27
CA LYS A 517 -3.27 -15.17 8.74
C LYS A 517 -2.02 -14.29 8.54
N MET A 518 -2.15 -13.15 7.85
CA MET A 518 -1.04 -12.24 7.57
C MET A 518 -0.40 -11.68 8.84
N LEU A 519 -1.21 -11.25 9.82
CA LEU A 519 -0.71 -10.66 11.07
C LEU A 519 -0.10 -11.71 12.01
N GLY A 520 -0.54 -12.97 11.92
CA GLY A 520 0.00 -14.10 12.68
C GLY A 520 1.39 -14.54 12.22
N LEU A 521 1.79 -14.23 10.98
CA LEU A 521 3.11 -14.59 10.45
C LEU A 521 4.22 -13.74 11.07
N GLN A 522 5.34 -14.40 11.38
CA GLN A 522 6.58 -13.77 11.82
C GLN A 522 7.47 -13.43 10.62
N PHE A 523 8.48 -12.61 10.81
CA PHE A 523 9.43 -12.27 9.73
C PHE A 523 10.09 -13.51 9.11
N LYS A 524 10.44 -14.50 9.92
CA LYS A 524 11.04 -15.74 9.45
C LYS A 524 10.16 -16.51 8.46
N ASP A 525 8.83 -16.47 8.63
CA ASP A 525 7.90 -17.16 7.75
C ASP A 525 7.89 -16.53 6.34
N TYR A 526 8.01 -15.20 6.30
CA TYR A 526 8.17 -14.46 5.04
C TYR A 526 9.54 -14.71 4.40
N GLU A 527 10.61 -14.71 5.20
CA GLU A 527 11.97 -15.00 4.70
C GLU A 527 12.05 -16.41 4.11
N GLU A 528 11.48 -17.41 4.77
CA GLU A 528 11.44 -18.80 4.29
C GLU A 528 10.65 -18.94 2.99
N GLU A 529 9.50 -18.25 2.89
CA GLU A 529 8.71 -18.22 1.66
C GLU A 529 9.45 -17.54 0.51
N ILE A 530 10.03 -16.36 0.73
CA ILE A 530 10.83 -15.63 -0.26
C ILE A 530 12.03 -16.48 -0.70
N ARG A 531 12.71 -17.14 0.24
CA ARG A 531 13.81 -18.07 -0.04
C ARG A 531 13.36 -19.22 -0.95
N SER A 532 12.28 -19.89 -0.58
CA SER A 532 11.73 -21.00 -1.36
C SER A 532 11.31 -20.55 -2.75
N HIS A 533 10.63 -19.42 -2.83
CA HIS A 533 10.12 -18.84 -4.07
C HIS A 533 11.28 -18.50 -5.04
N LEU A 534 12.22 -17.68 -4.62
CA LEU A 534 13.33 -17.25 -5.49
C LEU A 534 14.28 -18.42 -5.83
N SER A 535 14.54 -19.33 -4.89
CA SER A 535 15.40 -20.49 -5.16
C SER A 535 14.75 -21.55 -6.07
N GLY A 536 13.41 -21.61 -6.11
CA GLY A 536 12.67 -22.46 -7.05
C GLY A 536 12.53 -21.84 -8.44
N MET A 537 12.45 -20.51 -8.52
CA MET A 537 12.27 -19.76 -9.75
C MET A 537 13.60 -19.53 -10.49
N LEU A 538 14.69 -19.26 -9.79
CA LEU A 538 15.97 -18.86 -10.35
C LEU A 538 16.97 -20.02 -10.41
N PRO A 539 17.87 -20.08 -11.42
CA PRO A 539 18.81 -21.18 -11.61
C PRO A 539 19.90 -21.17 -10.53
N LYS A 540 20.14 -22.35 -9.92
CA LYS A 540 21.07 -22.53 -8.79
C LYS A 540 22.52 -22.16 -9.08
N ASN A 541 22.96 -22.23 -10.32
CA ASN A 541 24.31 -21.83 -10.75
C ASN A 541 24.50 -20.32 -10.82
N LEU A 542 23.41 -19.53 -10.85
CA LEU A 542 23.44 -18.07 -10.95
C LEU A 542 22.86 -17.37 -9.72
N PHE A 543 22.11 -18.07 -8.90
CA PHE A 543 21.47 -17.50 -7.72
C PHE A 543 21.68 -18.36 -6.48
N ASP A 544 22.23 -17.76 -5.43
CA ASP A 544 22.33 -18.30 -4.08
C ASP A 544 21.70 -17.30 -3.11
N PHE A 545 20.59 -17.68 -2.51
CA PHE A 545 19.83 -16.79 -1.62
C PHE A 545 20.70 -16.16 -0.51
N ASN A 546 21.60 -16.95 0.11
CA ASN A 546 22.42 -16.46 1.21
C ASN A 546 23.51 -15.47 0.77
N LYS A 547 23.93 -15.54 -0.50
CA LYS A 547 24.96 -14.66 -1.07
C LYS A 547 24.34 -13.43 -1.74
N ASP A 548 23.22 -13.63 -2.44
CA ASP A 548 22.68 -12.63 -3.35
C ASP A 548 21.59 -11.75 -2.70
N VAL A 549 20.78 -12.28 -1.76
CA VAL A 549 19.83 -11.47 -0.99
C VAL A 549 20.56 -10.73 0.12
N LYS A 550 20.44 -9.41 0.16
CA LYS A 550 21.13 -8.55 1.13
C LYS A 550 20.23 -8.04 2.23
N SER A 551 18.99 -7.71 1.92
CA SER A 551 18.00 -7.33 2.91
C SER A 551 16.58 -7.58 2.40
N ILE A 552 15.65 -7.77 3.33
CA ILE A 552 14.24 -7.96 3.07
C ILE A 552 13.45 -6.99 3.95
N THR A 553 12.52 -6.25 3.32
CA THR A 553 11.56 -5.40 4.01
C THR A 553 10.16 -5.85 3.63
N VAL A 554 9.38 -6.31 4.59
CA VAL A 554 8.01 -6.79 4.39
C VAL A 554 7.04 -5.72 4.86
N ASN A 555 6.50 -4.94 3.94
CA ASN A 555 5.48 -3.95 4.23
C ASN A 555 4.10 -4.62 4.13
N ARG A 556 3.55 -4.99 5.28
CA ARG A 556 2.24 -5.63 5.36
C ARG A 556 1.18 -4.62 5.81
N TRP A 557 0.07 -4.62 5.11
CA TRP A 557 -1.05 -3.72 5.34
C TRP A 557 -2.31 -4.53 5.57
N ALA A 558 -2.70 -4.68 6.83
CA ALA A 558 -3.93 -5.41 7.20
C ALA A 558 -5.19 -4.76 6.59
N HIS A 559 -5.12 -3.47 6.34
CA HIS A 559 -6.14 -2.64 5.71
C HIS A 559 -5.50 -1.84 4.57
N GLY A 560 -5.06 -2.53 3.52
CA GLY A 560 -4.24 -1.97 2.46
C GLY A 560 -5.03 -1.25 1.38
N TYR A 561 -5.95 -1.94 0.72
CA TYR A 561 -6.62 -1.44 -0.46
C TYR A 561 -8.11 -1.17 -0.18
N THR A 562 -8.60 0.00 -0.58
CA THR A 562 -10.02 0.36 -0.43
C THR A 562 -10.85 -0.47 -1.41
N VAL A 563 -11.84 -1.16 -0.89
CA VAL A 563 -12.83 -1.88 -1.69
C VAL A 563 -14.10 -1.04 -1.73
N SER A 564 -14.64 -0.83 -2.93
CA SER A 564 -15.87 -0.07 -3.11
C SER A 564 -17.00 -0.67 -2.28
N GLY A 565 -17.45 0.05 -1.28
CA GLY A 565 -18.65 -0.28 -0.52
C GLY A 565 -19.93 0.14 -1.27
N PRO A 566 -21.10 -0.18 -0.73
CA PRO A 566 -22.36 0.33 -1.29
C PRO A 566 -22.30 1.87 -1.42
N ASN A 567 -22.66 2.41 -2.60
CA ASN A 567 -22.52 3.84 -2.91
C ASN A 567 -23.09 4.78 -1.83
N ASN A 568 -24.20 4.40 -1.22
CA ASN A 568 -24.83 5.19 -0.14
C ASN A 568 -24.01 5.17 1.15
N SER A 569 -23.27 4.10 1.46
CA SER A 569 -22.45 4.05 2.67
C SER A 569 -21.28 5.02 2.63
N ILE A 570 -20.67 5.21 1.46
CA ILE A 570 -19.57 6.16 1.27
C ILE A 570 -20.06 7.59 1.49
N LYS A 571 -21.16 7.99 0.86
CA LYS A 571 -21.74 9.34 0.99
C LYS A 571 -22.22 9.63 2.41
N LYS A 572 -22.90 8.67 3.06
CA LYS A 572 -23.38 8.82 4.44
C LYS A 572 -22.21 8.84 5.44
N GLY A 573 -21.26 7.92 5.29
CA GLY A 573 -20.12 7.80 6.20
C GLY A 573 -19.24 9.03 6.25
N ARG A 574 -19.00 9.69 5.12
CA ARG A 574 -18.09 10.86 5.03
C ARG A 574 -18.70 12.21 5.42
N GLN A 575 -19.96 12.25 5.87
CA GLN A 575 -20.60 13.52 6.25
C GLN A 575 -19.84 14.19 7.42
N PRO A 576 -19.76 15.53 7.44
CA PRO A 576 -19.21 16.23 8.60
C PRO A 576 -20.10 16.03 9.83
N PHE A 577 -19.48 15.97 10.99
CA PHE A 577 -20.16 15.86 12.28
C PHE A 577 -19.64 16.94 13.25
N GLY A 578 -20.34 18.04 13.37
CA GLY A 578 -19.91 19.20 14.15
C GLY A 578 -18.54 19.71 13.72
N ARG A 579 -17.54 19.62 14.59
CA ARG A 579 -16.15 20.03 14.34
C ARG A 579 -15.26 18.91 13.80
N ILE A 580 -15.85 17.79 13.42
CA ILE A 580 -15.15 16.60 12.94
C ILE A 580 -15.51 16.37 11.47
N THR A 581 -14.49 16.26 10.61
CA THR A 581 -14.64 15.87 9.21
C THR A 581 -13.77 14.65 8.89
N ILE A 582 -14.00 14.00 7.76
CA ILE A 582 -13.38 12.73 7.40
C ILE A 582 -12.66 12.87 6.05
N ALA A 583 -11.39 12.50 5.98
CA ALA A 583 -10.56 12.65 4.78
C ALA A 583 -9.65 11.44 4.56
N ASN A 584 -9.96 10.61 3.57
CA ASN A 584 -9.12 9.45 3.18
C ASN A 584 -9.65 8.84 1.87
N CYS A 585 -8.92 7.85 1.34
CA CYS A 585 -9.33 7.08 0.16
C CYS A 585 -10.67 6.35 0.36
N ASP A 586 -10.95 5.85 1.59
CA ASP A 586 -12.20 5.15 1.89
C ASP A 586 -13.42 6.07 1.66
N SER A 587 -13.27 7.37 1.96
CA SER A 587 -14.29 8.40 1.73
C SER A 587 -14.54 8.73 0.26
N ALA A 588 -13.63 8.34 -0.63
CA ALA A 588 -13.82 8.39 -2.08
C ALA A 588 -14.37 7.06 -2.63
N GLY A 589 -14.15 5.95 -1.92
CA GLY A 589 -14.41 4.60 -2.41
C GLY A 589 -13.38 4.11 -3.44
N SER A 590 -12.20 4.70 -3.44
CA SER A 590 -11.11 4.45 -4.40
C SER A 590 -9.76 4.47 -3.68
N ALA A 591 -8.79 3.70 -4.18
CA ALA A 591 -7.45 3.60 -3.61
C ALA A 591 -6.41 4.47 -4.36
N ASP A 592 -6.81 5.57 -4.94
CA ASP A 592 -5.95 6.49 -5.70
C ASP A 592 -5.42 7.64 -4.82
N VAL A 593 -4.16 8.03 -5.03
CA VAL A 593 -3.54 9.17 -4.35
C VAL A 593 -4.25 10.50 -4.66
N LYS A 594 -4.79 10.66 -5.87
CA LYS A 594 -5.59 11.83 -6.27
C LYS A 594 -6.84 11.95 -5.41
N ASP A 595 -7.48 10.82 -5.11
CA ASP A 595 -8.68 10.78 -4.28
C ASP A 595 -8.36 11.07 -2.81
N ALA A 596 -7.22 10.63 -2.32
CA ALA A 596 -6.73 11.01 -0.99
C ALA A 596 -6.59 12.54 -0.85
N ILE A 597 -6.04 13.20 -1.88
CA ILE A 597 -5.88 14.66 -1.94
C ILE A 597 -7.23 15.36 -2.07
N ASN A 598 -8.11 14.90 -2.99
CA ASN A 598 -9.44 15.48 -3.19
C ASN A 598 -10.29 15.42 -1.91
N MET A 599 -10.27 14.27 -1.22
CA MET A 599 -11.04 14.11 0.03
C MET A 599 -10.47 14.96 1.16
N ALA A 600 -9.17 15.20 1.20
CA ALA A 600 -8.56 16.11 2.15
C ALA A 600 -9.02 17.57 1.93
N SER A 601 -9.01 18.03 0.68
CA SER A 601 -9.51 19.36 0.32
C SER A 601 -11.00 19.53 0.68
N ARG A 602 -11.83 18.53 0.33
CA ARG A 602 -13.25 18.51 0.69
C ARG A 602 -13.45 18.64 2.20
N ALA A 603 -12.78 17.77 2.99
CA ALA A 603 -12.94 17.76 4.44
C ALA A 603 -12.54 19.09 5.09
N VAL A 604 -11.49 19.74 4.61
CA VAL A 604 -11.09 21.08 5.09
C VAL A 604 -12.12 22.14 4.71
N ASN A 605 -12.74 22.05 3.54
CA ASN A 605 -13.79 22.99 3.13
C ASN A 605 -15.07 22.84 3.94
N GLU A 606 -15.34 21.66 4.49
CA GLU A 606 -16.47 21.38 5.38
C GLU A 606 -16.28 21.88 6.83
N LEU A 607 -15.07 22.27 7.23
CA LEU A 607 -14.79 22.81 8.57
C LEU A 607 -15.20 24.28 8.75
N GLY A 608 -15.73 24.96 7.78
CA GLY A 608 -16.19 26.35 7.88
C GLY A 608 -15.07 27.35 7.58
#